data_b976f188310b963e27bfb8dd1d5cda44
#
_entry.id   b976f188310b963e27bfb8dd1d5cda44
#
_cell.length_a   1.000
_cell.length_b   1.000
_cell.length_c   1.000
_cell.angle_alpha   90.00
_cell.angle_beta   90.00
_cell.angle_gamma   90.00
#
_symmetry.space_group_name_H-M   'P 1'
#
loop_
_entity.id
_entity.type
_entity.pdbx_description
1 polymer ?
#
loop_
_entity_poly.entity_id
_entity_poly.type
_entity_poly.pdbx_seq_one_letter_code
_entity_poly.pdbx_strand_id
1 'polypeptide(L)'
;QPDIQSEMVDLKTSDKIKLNTKLPEYEYTGKDLRIKTVFDETKKKSDEDKEEGLVTIPMLNIYKIVETKSGAEVYANFWSETYYRYGSLLKNYSGGSYPGVMYLKKTKDGYRVTKTRYAEDGESLERSIRKLCKGYPDVAIRMMKDSVTQNQRKKVLQKYVSQNKLKIKAYKEYGWQYVNL
;
A
#
# COMPACT_ATOMS: atom_id res chain seq x y z
N GLN A 1 18.30 -15.98 17.73
CA GLN A 1 17.53 -15.63 16.53
C GLN A 1 18.06 -16.42 15.35
N PRO A 2 17.18 -16.97 14.49
CA PRO A 2 17.65 -17.63 13.29
C PRO A 2 18.46 -16.66 12.42
N ASP A 3 19.48 -17.19 11.75
CA ASP A 3 20.25 -16.43 10.79
C ASP A 3 19.32 -15.97 9.64
N ILE A 4 19.56 -14.80 9.10
CA ILE A 4 18.74 -14.24 8.01
C ILE A 4 18.68 -15.19 6.79
N GLN A 5 19.69 -16.00 6.58
CA GLN A 5 19.71 -16.99 5.51
C GLN A 5 18.70 -18.12 5.74
N SER A 6 18.54 -18.56 6.98
CA SER A 6 17.51 -19.55 7.33
C SER A 6 16.10 -18.96 7.27
N GLU A 7 15.98 -17.66 7.45
CA GLU A 7 14.73 -16.92 7.35
C GLU A 7 14.26 -16.73 5.88
N MET A 8 15.13 -16.97 4.92
CA MET A 8 14.80 -16.82 3.48
C MET A 8 14.00 -17.99 2.90
N VAL A 9 13.85 -19.06 3.63
CA VAL A 9 13.09 -20.23 3.17
C VAL A 9 11.60 -19.87 3.08
N ASP A 10 10.99 -20.14 1.92
CA ASP A 10 9.56 -19.95 1.74
C ASP A 10 8.77 -21.06 2.43
N LEU A 11 8.05 -20.68 3.47
CA LEU A 11 7.20 -21.57 4.25
C LEU A 11 5.81 -21.68 3.62
N LYS A 12 5.10 -22.76 3.95
CA LYS A 12 3.68 -22.88 3.63
C LYS A 12 2.90 -21.78 4.33
N THR A 13 1.81 -21.33 3.74
CA THR A 13 0.99 -20.22 4.27
C THR A 13 0.60 -20.43 5.74
N SER A 14 0.14 -21.64 6.11
CA SER A 14 -0.23 -21.96 7.49
C SER A 14 0.93 -21.84 8.46
N ASP A 15 2.14 -22.21 8.04
CA ASP A 15 3.34 -22.14 8.87
C ASP A 15 3.82 -20.70 8.99
N LYS A 16 3.70 -19.93 7.92
CA LYS A 16 4.02 -18.48 7.90
C LYS A 16 3.25 -17.74 8.97
N ILE A 17 1.96 -17.98 9.06
CA ILE A 17 1.08 -17.30 10.01
C ILE A 17 1.35 -17.75 11.45
N LYS A 18 1.58 -19.04 11.67
CA LYS A 18 1.92 -19.56 12.99
C LYS A 18 3.22 -19.01 13.58
N LEU A 19 4.16 -18.65 12.69
CA LEU A 19 5.46 -18.09 13.07
C LEU A 19 5.42 -16.57 13.29
N ASN A 20 4.29 -15.94 12.99
CA ASN A 20 4.15 -14.51 13.15
C ASN A 20 4.18 -14.09 14.61
N THR A 21 5.03 -13.13 14.89
CA THR A 21 4.89 -12.25 16.01
C THR A 21 3.95 -11.12 15.62
N LYS A 22 3.08 -10.69 16.52
CA LYS A 22 2.17 -9.57 16.28
C LYS A 22 2.96 -8.33 15.85
N LEU A 23 2.65 -7.82 14.67
CA LEU A 23 3.21 -6.58 14.14
C LEU A 23 2.30 -5.41 14.50
N PRO A 24 2.86 -4.23 14.84
CA PRO A 24 2.07 -3.03 15.02
C PRO A 24 1.45 -2.58 13.70
N GLU A 25 0.33 -1.87 13.79
CA GLU A 25 -0.30 -1.26 12.63
C GLU A 25 0.59 -0.17 12.03
N TYR A 26 0.48 0.02 10.71
CA TYR A 26 1.16 1.12 10.03
C TYR A 26 0.23 2.33 9.94
N GLU A 27 0.64 3.42 10.54
CA GLU A 27 -0.16 4.64 10.59
C GLU A 27 0.44 5.74 9.71
N TYR A 28 -0.43 6.52 9.09
CA TYR A 28 -0.02 7.71 8.35
C TYR A 28 0.47 8.79 9.33
N THR A 29 1.66 9.32 9.07
CA THR A 29 2.30 10.34 9.95
C THR A 29 2.43 11.71 9.28
N GLY A 30 1.96 11.87 8.06
CA GLY A 30 1.93 13.14 7.36
C GLY A 30 0.86 14.10 7.90
N LYS A 31 0.85 15.31 7.37
CA LYS A 31 -0.08 16.38 7.80
C LYS A 31 -1.25 16.60 6.86
N ASP A 32 -1.20 16.05 5.66
CA ASP A 32 -2.26 16.21 4.66
C ASP A 32 -3.42 15.27 4.97
N LEU A 33 -4.54 15.82 5.41
CA LEU A 33 -5.72 15.05 5.78
C LEU A 33 -6.40 14.37 4.58
N ARG A 34 -6.19 14.84 3.37
CA ARG A 34 -6.67 14.19 2.15
C ARG A 34 -5.90 12.90 1.91
N ILE A 35 -4.58 12.95 2.06
CA ILE A 35 -3.71 11.77 1.94
C ILE A 35 -3.99 10.79 3.06
N LYS A 36 -4.16 11.27 4.30
CA LYS A 36 -4.54 10.42 5.43
C LYS A 36 -5.83 9.65 5.13
N THR A 37 -6.82 10.32 4.58
CA THR A 37 -8.12 9.71 4.28
C THR A 37 -8.00 8.59 3.25
N VAL A 38 -7.28 8.81 2.16
CA VAL A 38 -7.09 7.77 1.13
C VAL A 38 -6.15 6.65 1.60
N PHE A 39 -5.18 6.97 2.45
CA PHE A 39 -4.33 5.98 3.10
C PHE A 39 -5.16 5.03 3.97
N ASP A 40 -5.99 5.57 4.84
CA ASP A 40 -6.84 4.79 5.74
C ASP A 40 -7.86 3.94 4.95
N GLU A 41 -8.43 4.46 3.88
CA GLU A 41 -9.35 3.71 3.00
C GLU A 41 -8.64 2.57 2.27
N THR A 42 -7.44 2.80 1.76
CA THR A 42 -6.61 1.77 1.13
C THR A 42 -6.27 0.65 2.10
N LYS A 43 -5.88 1.01 3.31
CA LYS A 43 -5.61 0.06 4.38
C LYS A 43 -6.84 -0.77 4.75
N LYS A 44 -7.97 -0.12 4.94
CA LYS A 44 -9.25 -0.77 5.26
C LYS A 44 -9.65 -1.81 4.21
N LYS A 45 -9.54 -1.48 2.93
CA LYS A 45 -9.82 -2.41 1.84
C LYS A 45 -8.96 -3.68 1.92
N SER A 46 -7.69 -3.53 2.21
CA SER A 46 -6.75 -4.66 2.33
C SER A 46 -6.94 -5.45 3.62
N ASP A 47 -7.49 -4.83 4.66
CA ASP A 47 -7.73 -5.47 5.95
C ASP A 47 -9.00 -6.32 5.97
N GLU A 48 -9.92 -6.17 5.01
CA GLU A 48 -11.22 -6.89 4.99
C GLU A 48 -11.03 -8.41 5.04
N ASP A 49 -10.04 -8.95 4.30
CA ASP A 49 -9.74 -10.38 4.24
C ASP A 49 -8.36 -10.73 4.83
N LYS A 50 -7.82 -9.84 5.64
CA LYS A 50 -6.47 -10.02 6.20
C LYS A 50 -6.45 -11.11 7.28
N GLU A 51 -5.52 -12.06 7.13
CA GLU A 51 -5.27 -13.07 8.15
C GLU A 51 -4.58 -12.47 9.38
N GLU A 52 -4.77 -13.11 10.54
CA GLU A 52 -4.14 -12.68 11.78
C GLU A 52 -2.61 -12.73 11.67
N GLY A 53 -1.94 -11.75 12.28
CA GLY A 53 -0.48 -11.65 12.27
C GLY A 53 0.11 -10.89 11.09
N LEU A 54 -0.70 -10.51 10.10
CA LEU A 54 -0.26 -9.69 8.98
C LEU A 54 -0.38 -8.20 9.31
N VAL A 55 0.50 -7.42 8.70
CA VAL A 55 0.39 -5.96 8.67
C VAL A 55 0.14 -5.49 7.24
N THR A 56 -0.79 -4.56 7.07
CA THR A 56 -1.04 -3.90 5.80
C THR A 56 -0.23 -2.62 5.69
N ILE A 57 0.54 -2.50 4.64
CA ILE A 57 1.41 -1.35 4.35
C ILE A 57 0.95 -0.69 3.04
N PRO A 58 0.17 0.39 3.10
CA PRO A 58 -0.12 1.18 1.91
C PRO A 58 1.13 1.81 1.32
N MET A 59 1.25 1.74 0.00
CA MET A 59 2.36 2.28 -0.79
C MET A 59 1.77 3.13 -1.92
N LEU A 60 1.20 4.27 -1.57
CA LEU A 60 0.43 5.11 -2.49
C LEU A 60 1.34 5.84 -3.47
N ASN A 61 0.97 5.82 -4.75
CA ASN A 61 1.50 6.74 -5.75
C ASN A 61 0.40 7.73 -6.13
N ILE A 62 0.50 8.94 -5.58
CA ILE A 62 -0.48 10.00 -5.82
C ILE A 62 -0.01 10.84 -7.00
N TYR A 63 -0.87 10.92 -8.03
CA TYR A 63 -0.56 11.64 -9.27
C TYR A 63 -1.12 13.05 -9.29
N LYS A 64 -2.30 13.23 -8.72
CA LYS A 64 -2.97 14.53 -8.69
C LYS A 64 -4.02 14.58 -7.58
N ILE A 65 -4.10 15.72 -6.94
CA ILE A 65 -5.21 16.06 -6.03
C ILE A 65 -5.87 17.30 -6.60
N VAL A 66 -7.18 17.20 -6.86
CA VAL A 66 -8.00 18.30 -7.36
C VAL A 66 -8.91 18.76 -6.25
N GLU A 67 -8.75 20.00 -5.80
CA GLU A 67 -9.68 20.61 -4.85
C GLU A 67 -11.02 20.85 -5.54
N THR A 68 -12.11 20.54 -4.85
CA THR A 68 -13.46 20.83 -5.28
C THR A 68 -14.16 21.74 -4.26
N LYS A 69 -15.32 22.27 -4.62
CA LYS A 69 -16.08 23.15 -3.72
C LYS A 69 -16.42 22.50 -2.37
N SER A 70 -16.65 21.19 -2.35
CA SER A 70 -17.08 20.44 -1.16
C SER A 70 -16.07 19.43 -0.65
N GLY A 71 -14.91 19.29 -1.30
CA GLY A 71 -13.91 18.28 -0.93
C GLY A 71 -12.73 18.23 -1.85
N ALA A 72 -12.38 17.02 -2.31
CA ALA A 72 -11.25 16.80 -3.22
C ALA A 72 -11.45 15.50 -4.03
N GLU A 73 -10.72 15.41 -5.13
CA GLU A 73 -10.56 14.18 -5.90
C GLU A 73 -9.09 13.77 -5.88
N VAL A 74 -8.81 12.53 -5.51
CA VAL A 74 -7.43 12.01 -5.43
C VAL A 74 -7.23 10.95 -6.49
N TYR A 75 -6.37 11.25 -7.45
CA TYR A 75 -5.95 10.37 -8.54
C TYR A 75 -4.67 9.67 -8.11
N ALA A 76 -4.71 8.35 -7.97
CA ALA A 76 -3.56 7.61 -7.45
C ALA A 76 -3.57 6.15 -7.92
N ASN A 77 -2.44 5.48 -7.74
CA ASN A 77 -2.43 4.04 -7.56
C ASN A 77 -2.50 3.75 -6.07
N PHE A 78 -3.63 3.20 -5.62
CA PHE A 78 -3.88 2.84 -4.23
C PHE A 78 -3.29 1.47 -3.93
N TRP A 79 -1.98 1.38 -4.01
CA TRP A 79 -1.23 0.14 -3.81
C TRP A 79 -1.10 -0.17 -2.32
N SER A 80 -1.21 -1.45 -1.97
CA SER A 80 -0.88 -1.93 -0.63
C SER A 80 -0.24 -3.31 -0.70
N GLU A 81 0.61 -3.58 0.27
CA GLU A 81 1.25 -4.86 0.49
C GLU A 81 0.96 -5.35 1.90
N THR A 82 0.87 -6.66 2.09
CA THR A 82 0.79 -7.26 3.42
C THR A 82 2.06 -8.05 3.70
N TYR A 83 2.51 -7.96 4.95
CA TYR A 83 3.72 -8.62 5.41
C TYR A 83 3.46 -9.38 6.71
N TYR A 84 4.22 -10.42 6.91
CA TYR A 84 4.36 -11.12 8.18
C TYR A 84 5.81 -11.07 8.65
N ARG A 85 6.02 -11.23 9.96
CA ARG A 85 7.36 -11.27 10.52
C ARG A 85 7.85 -12.71 10.61
N TYR A 86 9.08 -12.95 10.18
CA TYR A 86 9.82 -14.17 10.42
C TYR A 86 11.21 -13.81 10.93
N GLY A 87 11.42 -13.94 12.24
CA GLY A 87 12.66 -13.51 12.87
C GLY A 87 12.92 -12.01 12.72
N SER A 88 14.03 -11.65 12.08
CA SER A 88 14.41 -10.28 11.77
C SER A 88 14.04 -9.85 10.33
N LEU A 89 13.15 -10.59 9.70
CA LEU A 89 12.74 -10.41 8.31
C LEU A 89 11.25 -10.09 8.22
N LEU A 90 10.89 -9.13 7.36
CA LEU A 90 9.51 -8.97 6.87
C LEU A 90 9.38 -9.72 5.55
N LYS A 91 8.45 -10.66 5.49
CA LYS A 91 8.14 -11.39 4.26
C LYS A 91 6.80 -10.93 3.69
N ASN A 92 6.77 -10.69 2.39
CA ASN A 92 5.55 -10.37 1.67
C ASN A 92 4.61 -11.57 1.70
N TYR A 93 3.34 -11.30 1.97
CA TYR A 93 2.26 -12.29 1.93
C TYR A 93 1.37 -12.09 0.71
N SER A 94 0.91 -10.86 0.50
CA SER A 94 0.07 -10.50 -0.64
C SER A 94 0.21 -9.02 -0.95
N GLY A 95 -0.30 -8.61 -2.09
CA GLY A 95 -0.32 -7.21 -2.47
C GLY A 95 -1.30 -6.96 -3.61
N GLY A 96 -1.68 -5.72 -3.78
CA GLY A 96 -2.58 -5.30 -4.83
C GLY A 96 -2.34 -3.88 -5.28
N SER A 97 -2.46 -3.68 -6.59
CA SER A 97 -2.40 -2.37 -7.27
C SER A 97 -3.80 -1.99 -7.71
N TYR A 98 -4.26 -0.85 -7.24
CA TYR A 98 -5.61 -0.36 -7.54
C TYR A 98 -5.57 1.08 -8.05
N PRO A 99 -5.18 1.29 -9.33
CA PRO A 99 -5.23 2.62 -9.92
C PRO A 99 -6.67 3.11 -10.02
N GLY A 100 -6.87 4.37 -9.67
CA GLY A 100 -8.22 4.93 -9.67
C GLY A 100 -8.32 6.33 -9.11
N VAL A 101 -9.53 6.67 -8.70
CA VAL A 101 -9.88 7.98 -8.13
C VAL A 101 -10.72 7.76 -6.88
N MET A 102 -10.35 8.43 -5.80
CA MET A 102 -11.20 8.55 -4.60
C MET A 102 -11.77 9.95 -4.51
N TYR A 103 -13.07 10.03 -4.30
CA TYR A 103 -13.83 11.28 -4.14
C TYR A 103 -14.04 11.54 -2.66
N LEU A 104 -13.54 12.69 -2.20
CA LEU A 104 -13.57 13.07 -0.80
C LEU A 104 -14.51 14.23 -0.57
N LYS A 105 -15.24 14.18 0.54
CA LYS A 105 -16.04 15.28 1.06
C LYS A 105 -15.40 15.82 2.34
N LYS A 106 -15.34 17.16 2.47
CA LYS A 106 -14.94 17.81 3.72
C LYS A 106 -15.90 17.46 4.85
N THR A 107 -15.31 17.20 6.01
CA THR A 107 -16.01 17.01 7.27
C THR A 107 -15.52 18.06 8.27
N LYS A 108 -16.11 18.10 9.46
CA LYS A 108 -15.66 19.00 10.54
C LYS A 108 -14.17 18.81 10.87
N ASP A 109 -13.69 17.58 10.87
CA ASP A 109 -12.35 17.22 11.35
C ASP A 109 -11.40 16.74 10.23
N GLY A 110 -11.81 16.81 8.97
CA GLY A 110 -10.98 16.35 7.85
C GLY A 110 -11.77 16.03 6.60
N TYR A 111 -11.67 14.80 6.13
CA TYR A 111 -12.33 14.32 4.93
C TYR A 111 -12.87 12.91 5.14
N ARG A 112 -13.85 12.52 4.32
CA ARG A 112 -14.31 11.14 4.18
C ARG A 112 -14.42 10.76 2.72
N VAL A 113 -14.19 9.49 2.40
CA VAL A 113 -14.41 8.96 1.06
C VAL A 113 -15.91 8.77 0.83
N THR A 114 -16.45 9.40 -0.21
CA THR A 114 -17.84 9.25 -0.61
C THR A 114 -18.01 8.27 -1.75
N LYS A 115 -16.99 8.11 -2.59
CA LYS A 115 -16.98 7.21 -3.74
C LYS A 115 -15.56 6.85 -4.11
N THR A 116 -15.37 5.61 -4.54
CA THR A 116 -14.12 5.14 -5.14
C THR A 116 -14.41 4.53 -6.50
N ARG A 117 -13.60 4.88 -7.49
CA ARG A 117 -13.64 4.28 -8.82
C ARG A 117 -12.26 3.74 -9.16
N TYR A 118 -12.17 2.43 -9.30
CA TYR A 118 -10.94 1.77 -9.74
C TYR A 118 -10.96 1.52 -11.24
N ALA A 119 -9.77 1.49 -11.85
CA ALA A 119 -9.60 1.02 -13.21
C ALA A 119 -9.97 -0.47 -13.31
N GLU A 120 -10.43 -0.86 -14.46
CA GLU A 120 -10.70 -2.26 -14.78
C GLU A 120 -9.38 -3.00 -15.08
N ASP A 121 -9.35 -4.29 -14.80
CA ASP A 121 -8.19 -5.13 -15.08
C ASP A 121 -8.17 -5.62 -16.55
N GLY A 122 -7.00 -6.16 -16.93
CA GLY A 122 -6.81 -6.82 -18.21
C GLY A 122 -6.88 -5.87 -19.41
N GLU A 123 -7.52 -6.30 -20.47
CA GLU A 123 -7.59 -5.56 -21.74
C GLU A 123 -8.31 -4.21 -21.62
N SER A 124 -9.16 -4.05 -20.63
CA SER A 124 -9.91 -2.80 -20.37
C SER A 124 -9.15 -1.78 -19.55
N LEU A 125 -7.97 -2.11 -19.03
CA LEU A 125 -7.21 -1.27 -18.12
C LEU A 125 -6.94 0.13 -18.68
N GLU A 126 -6.32 0.20 -19.85
CA GLU A 126 -5.96 1.49 -20.47
C GLU A 126 -7.20 2.35 -20.75
N ARG A 127 -8.23 1.76 -21.34
CA ARG A 127 -9.47 2.46 -21.65
C ARG A 127 -10.16 2.99 -20.39
N SER A 128 -10.22 2.19 -19.34
CA SER A 128 -10.83 2.59 -18.07
C SER A 128 -10.03 3.70 -17.38
N ILE A 129 -8.70 3.65 -17.41
CA ILE A 129 -7.84 4.72 -16.87
C ILE A 129 -8.08 6.03 -17.64
N ARG A 130 -8.10 6.00 -18.97
CA ARG A 130 -8.37 7.20 -19.78
C ARG A 130 -9.74 7.80 -19.49
N LYS A 131 -10.74 6.95 -19.24
CA LYS A 131 -12.09 7.40 -18.86
C LYS A 131 -12.10 8.04 -17.46
N LEU A 132 -11.43 7.44 -16.49
CA LEU A 132 -11.31 7.96 -15.13
C LEU A 132 -10.59 9.32 -15.09
N CYS A 133 -9.55 9.45 -15.89
CA CYS A 133 -8.71 10.65 -15.96
C CYS A 133 -9.11 11.62 -17.08
N LYS A 134 -10.37 11.59 -17.51
CA LYS A 134 -10.89 12.52 -18.53
C LYS A 134 -10.66 13.97 -18.07
N GLY A 135 -9.95 14.74 -18.92
CA GLY A 135 -9.52 16.09 -18.57
C GLY A 135 -8.07 16.18 -18.04
N TYR A 136 -7.45 15.05 -17.72
CA TYR A 136 -6.08 14.97 -17.19
C TYR A 136 -5.29 13.88 -17.92
N PRO A 137 -4.98 14.04 -19.22
CA PRO A 137 -4.33 12.99 -20.02
C PRO A 137 -2.92 12.62 -19.52
N ASP A 138 -2.18 13.55 -18.96
CA ASP A 138 -0.87 13.31 -18.34
C ASP A 138 -0.97 12.46 -17.08
N VAL A 139 -2.03 12.61 -16.30
CA VAL A 139 -2.33 11.76 -15.14
C VAL A 139 -2.62 10.33 -15.62
N ALA A 140 -3.41 10.16 -16.67
CA ALA A 140 -3.69 8.85 -17.26
C ALA A 140 -2.41 8.13 -17.71
N ILE A 141 -1.49 8.84 -18.38
CA ILE A 141 -0.21 8.27 -18.81
C ILE A 141 0.64 7.81 -17.62
N ARG A 142 0.74 8.63 -16.59
CA ARG A 142 1.48 8.27 -15.37
C ARG A 142 0.86 7.06 -14.68
N MET A 143 -0.46 7.03 -14.54
CA MET A 143 -1.20 5.94 -13.91
C MET A 143 -1.01 4.61 -14.63
N MET A 144 -0.90 4.62 -15.97
CA MET A 144 -0.65 3.42 -16.79
C MET A 144 0.78 2.91 -16.70
N LYS A 145 1.77 3.80 -16.53
CA LYS A 145 3.20 3.47 -16.58
C LYS A 145 3.83 3.22 -15.23
N ASP A 146 3.22 3.71 -14.18
CA ASP A 146 3.81 3.70 -12.86
C ASP A 146 3.64 2.35 -12.16
N SER A 147 4.62 2.03 -11.33
CA SER A 147 4.60 0.84 -10.46
C SER A 147 5.37 1.15 -9.17
N VAL A 148 5.07 0.41 -8.11
CA VAL A 148 5.84 0.51 -6.87
C VAL A 148 7.22 -0.07 -7.11
N THR A 149 8.25 0.79 -7.09
CA THR A 149 9.64 0.39 -7.28
C THR A 149 10.20 -0.26 -6.02
N GLN A 150 11.27 -1.05 -6.18
CA GLN A 150 12.00 -1.61 -5.05
C GLN A 150 12.49 -0.51 -4.09
N ASN A 151 12.97 0.61 -4.61
CA ASN A 151 13.43 1.72 -3.79
C ASN A 151 12.29 2.38 -2.99
N GLN A 152 11.14 2.57 -3.59
CA GLN A 152 9.94 3.08 -2.90
C GLN A 152 9.51 2.13 -1.78
N ARG A 153 9.43 0.84 -2.09
CA ARG A 153 9.07 -0.21 -1.12
C ARG A 153 10.04 -0.23 0.06
N LYS A 154 11.33 -0.20 -0.22
CA LYS A 154 12.37 -0.13 0.81
C LYS A 154 12.19 1.08 1.73
N LYS A 155 11.98 2.28 1.18
CA LYS A 155 11.79 3.50 1.96
C LYS A 155 10.55 3.42 2.87
N VAL A 156 9.44 2.90 2.36
CA VAL A 156 8.22 2.73 3.14
C VAL A 156 8.42 1.75 4.28
N LEU A 157 9.06 0.62 4.02
CA LEU A 157 9.34 -0.40 5.05
C LEU A 157 10.36 0.08 6.07
N GLN A 158 11.39 0.83 5.66
CA GLN A 158 12.31 1.48 6.60
C GLN A 158 11.58 2.42 7.55
N LYS A 159 10.65 3.20 7.03
CA LYS A 159 9.84 4.11 7.84
C LYS A 159 8.96 3.35 8.83
N TYR A 160 8.29 2.29 8.38
CA TYR A 160 7.48 1.43 9.24
C TYR A 160 8.30 0.83 10.38
N VAL A 161 9.44 0.24 10.06
CA VAL A 161 10.36 -0.37 11.05
C VAL A 161 10.87 0.66 12.05
N SER A 162 11.27 1.83 11.57
CA SER A 162 11.78 2.93 12.39
C SER A 162 10.72 3.51 13.33
N GLN A 163 9.54 3.81 12.81
CA GLN A 163 8.42 4.35 13.61
C GLN A 163 8.03 3.44 14.77
N ASN A 164 8.09 2.14 14.56
CA ASN A 164 7.66 1.13 15.52
C ASN A 164 8.83 0.52 16.31
N LYS A 165 10.05 1.03 16.10
CA LYS A 165 11.28 0.56 16.76
C LYS A 165 11.45 -0.96 16.67
N LEU A 166 11.14 -1.53 15.51
CA LEU A 166 11.23 -2.96 15.27
C LEU A 166 12.67 -3.40 15.03
N LYS A 167 13.02 -4.58 15.52
CA LYS A 167 14.31 -5.23 15.23
C LYS A 167 14.21 -6.05 13.94
N ILE A 168 13.92 -5.37 12.83
CA ILE A 168 13.84 -5.93 11.49
C ILE A 168 15.03 -5.43 10.68
N LYS A 169 15.75 -6.35 10.02
CA LYS A 169 16.98 -6.05 9.27
C LYS A 169 16.77 -6.03 7.77
N ALA A 170 15.76 -6.73 7.27
CA ALA A 170 15.54 -6.90 5.84
C ALA A 170 14.08 -7.23 5.53
N TYR A 171 13.74 -7.18 4.25
CA TYR A 171 12.47 -7.69 3.76
C TYR A 171 12.67 -8.57 2.53
N LYS A 172 11.71 -9.43 2.25
CA LYS A 172 11.70 -10.32 1.10
C LYS A 172 10.34 -10.33 0.43
N GLU A 173 10.33 -10.00 -0.84
CA GLU A 173 9.18 -10.23 -1.71
C GLU A 173 9.20 -11.67 -2.24
N TYR A 174 8.04 -12.20 -2.56
CA TYR A 174 7.94 -13.55 -3.11
C TYR A 174 8.77 -13.68 -4.41
N GLY A 175 9.60 -14.72 -4.48
CA GLY A 175 10.45 -15.00 -5.65
C GLY A 175 11.66 -14.07 -5.83
N TRP A 176 11.89 -13.12 -4.92
CA TRP A 176 13.01 -12.16 -5.00
C TRP A 176 14.04 -12.41 -3.90
N GLN A 177 15.23 -11.87 -4.09
CA GLN A 177 16.23 -11.84 -3.04
C GLN A 177 15.78 -10.89 -1.92
N TYR A 178 16.27 -11.12 -0.69
CA TYR A 178 16.04 -10.19 0.39
C TYR A 178 16.72 -8.83 0.14
N VAL A 179 16.15 -7.79 0.71
CA VAL A 179 16.69 -6.42 0.64
C VAL A 179 16.93 -5.92 2.06
N ASN A 180 18.12 -5.45 2.36
CA ASN A 180 18.45 -4.87 3.66
C ASN A 180 17.71 -3.55 3.88
N LEU A 181 17.22 -3.37 5.08
CA LEU A 181 16.55 -2.15 5.53
C LEU A 181 17.49 -1.24 6.31
#